data_0b2fca006cdcabdff2adf4c3e6d7d599
#
_entry.id   0b2fca006cdcabdff2adf4c3e6d7d599
#
_cell.length_a   1.000
_cell.length_b   1.000
_cell.length_c   1.000
_cell.angle_alpha   90.00
_cell.angle_beta   90.00
_cell.angle_gamma   90.00
#
_symmetry.space_group_name_H-M   'P 1'
#
loop_
_entity.id
_entity.type
_entity.pdbx_description
1 polymer ?
#
loop_
_entity_poly.entity_id
_entity_poly.type
_entity_poly.pdbx_seq_one_letter_code
_entity_poly.pdbx_strand_id
1 'polypeptide(L)'
;MVTSASVAFAYTQHQSAFYYAERQAIWMAIGFVALFVLSRIDYRRLRPLAPAGAVAAALLMLLVLVPQLGVTVNGARRWFDAGPLGTFQPSELGKLAFAVYIAHWIDKHSSYIGDFQKTFVPFAAMLAGVLALLMLERDLGTSVVMVAIFVSAYWAGGGRVRHMVLLVAALGLGFVALTLLESYRMARLTAFLNPLADPLGTGFQATQSIYGLASGGWFGVGIGHSIEKYGWLPEAHTDFIFAIVGEETGLVGTTLIMLGFLFFTLRGYRASLRAPDRFGVGLAASITTWIAFEALLNMATVTNTLPITGVPLPFFSYGGTALATTLAAVGVLLNIARSGTGSSLGRSDEAFDRWRRNRRTPVPGNRRRPSVSR
;
A
#
# COMPACT_ATOMS: atom_id res chain seq x y z
N MET A 1 11.57 -0.28 -16.97
CA MET A 1 11.57 1.10 -16.43
C MET A 1 12.71 1.38 -15.47
N VAL A 2 12.92 0.61 -14.39
CA VAL A 2 14.06 0.85 -13.46
C VAL A 2 15.38 0.97 -14.20
N THR A 3 15.71 0.04 -15.08
CA THR A 3 16.94 0.07 -15.88
C THR A 3 17.08 1.35 -16.68
N SER A 4 16.00 1.79 -17.36
CA SER A 4 16.03 3.04 -18.14
C SER A 4 16.24 4.26 -17.24
N ALA A 5 15.49 4.37 -16.17
CA ALA A 5 15.54 5.53 -15.27
C ALA A 5 16.82 5.61 -14.44
N SER A 6 17.52 4.49 -14.18
CA SER A 6 18.71 4.45 -13.31
C SER A 6 20.05 4.40 -14.04
N VAL A 7 20.06 4.17 -15.36
CA VAL A 7 21.29 3.88 -16.11
C VAL A 7 22.36 4.97 -15.99
N ALA A 8 21.96 6.22 -16.11
CA ALA A 8 22.89 7.35 -16.03
C ALA A 8 23.44 7.53 -14.62
N PHE A 9 22.56 7.48 -13.61
CA PHE A 9 22.92 7.60 -12.21
C PHE A 9 23.77 6.41 -11.73
N ALA A 10 23.42 5.18 -12.16
CA ALA A 10 24.18 3.97 -11.87
C ALA A 10 25.62 4.05 -12.41
N TYR A 11 25.77 4.51 -13.65
CA TYR A 11 27.09 4.64 -14.27
C TYR A 11 27.96 5.67 -13.57
N THR A 12 27.40 6.84 -13.21
CA THR A 12 28.16 7.91 -12.54
C THR A 12 28.56 7.55 -11.11
N GLN A 13 27.72 6.82 -10.38
CA GLN A 13 28.00 6.49 -8.96
C GLN A 13 28.74 5.16 -8.77
N HIS A 14 28.50 4.17 -9.63
CA HIS A 14 28.97 2.80 -9.44
C HIS A 14 29.78 2.24 -10.62
N GLN A 15 30.00 3.04 -11.68
CA GLN A 15 30.67 2.62 -12.92
C GLN A 15 30.05 1.37 -13.59
N SER A 16 28.78 1.06 -13.26
CA SER A 16 28.01 -0.05 -13.81
C SER A 16 26.59 0.43 -14.13
N ALA A 17 26.22 0.36 -15.40
CA ALA A 17 24.90 0.77 -15.87
C ALA A 17 23.75 -0.10 -15.29
N PHE A 18 24.05 -1.34 -14.89
CA PHE A 18 23.05 -2.33 -14.44
C PHE A 18 23.00 -2.49 -12.92
N TYR A 19 23.79 -1.73 -12.15
CA TYR A 19 23.90 -1.86 -10.70
C TYR A 19 22.56 -1.90 -9.97
N TYR A 20 21.65 -0.97 -10.26
CA TYR A 20 20.31 -0.92 -9.66
C TYR A 20 19.39 -2.00 -10.22
N ALA A 21 19.52 -2.31 -11.51
CA ALA A 21 18.70 -3.34 -12.17
C ALA A 21 18.97 -4.75 -11.62
N GLU A 22 20.25 -5.09 -11.39
CA GLU A 22 20.64 -6.39 -10.82
C GLU A 22 20.10 -6.56 -9.40
N ARG A 23 20.23 -5.54 -8.54
CA ARG A 23 19.68 -5.57 -7.19
C ARG A 23 18.16 -5.65 -7.18
N GLN A 24 17.51 -4.89 -8.05
CA GLN A 24 16.05 -4.95 -8.20
C GLN A 24 15.60 -6.35 -8.66
N ALA A 25 16.35 -7.00 -9.56
CA ALA A 25 16.04 -8.36 -10.02
C ALA A 25 16.14 -9.40 -8.88
N ILE A 26 17.12 -9.28 -8.00
CA ILE A 26 17.24 -10.15 -6.81
C ILE A 26 16.03 -9.97 -5.88
N TRP A 27 15.70 -8.72 -5.54
CA TRP A 27 14.55 -8.43 -4.70
C TRP A 27 13.23 -8.84 -5.35
N MET A 28 13.11 -8.70 -6.66
CA MET A 28 11.97 -9.17 -7.44
C MET A 28 11.84 -10.71 -7.36
N ALA A 29 12.93 -11.44 -7.46
CA ALA A 29 12.93 -12.91 -7.30
C ALA A 29 12.48 -13.30 -5.88
N ILE A 30 13.03 -12.65 -4.83
CA ILE A 30 12.60 -12.84 -3.44
C ILE A 30 11.09 -12.54 -3.28
N GLY A 31 10.65 -11.43 -3.86
CA GLY A 31 9.24 -11.03 -3.83
C GLY A 31 8.31 -12.02 -4.54
N PHE A 32 8.71 -12.56 -5.69
CA PHE A 32 7.92 -13.59 -6.38
C PHE A 32 7.85 -14.90 -5.60
N VAL A 33 8.95 -15.31 -4.96
CA VAL A 33 8.93 -16.46 -4.06
C VAL A 33 7.96 -16.22 -2.90
N ALA A 34 8.02 -15.05 -2.26
CA ALA A 34 7.11 -14.67 -1.19
C ALA A 34 5.64 -14.63 -1.67
N LEU A 35 5.38 -14.05 -2.84
CA LEU A 35 4.06 -14.03 -3.47
C LEU A 35 3.53 -15.45 -3.69
N PHE A 36 4.34 -16.33 -4.29
CA PHE A 36 3.92 -17.70 -4.56
C PHE A 36 3.62 -18.46 -3.28
N VAL A 37 4.51 -18.39 -2.28
CA VAL A 37 4.37 -19.07 -0.99
C VAL A 37 3.12 -18.57 -0.26
N LEU A 38 2.95 -17.24 -0.11
CA LEU A 38 1.82 -16.66 0.60
C LEU A 38 0.50 -16.82 -0.16
N SER A 39 0.53 -16.96 -1.49
CA SER A 39 -0.67 -17.28 -2.27
C SER A 39 -1.17 -18.73 -2.07
N ARG A 40 -0.32 -19.62 -1.51
CA ARG A 40 -0.64 -21.04 -1.25
C ARG A 40 -0.91 -21.33 0.22
N ILE A 41 -0.34 -20.54 1.13
CA ILE A 41 -0.55 -20.71 2.58
C ILE A 41 -1.84 -19.97 2.97
N ASP A 42 -2.74 -20.64 3.69
CA ASP A 42 -3.98 -20.03 4.20
C ASP A 42 -3.65 -18.76 5.01
N TYR A 43 -4.17 -17.62 4.56
CA TYR A 43 -3.96 -16.31 5.19
C TYR A 43 -4.39 -16.27 6.67
N ARG A 44 -5.31 -17.17 7.10
CA ARG A 44 -5.73 -17.27 8.50
C ARG A 44 -4.59 -17.66 9.43
N ARG A 45 -3.54 -18.31 8.93
CA ARG A 45 -2.32 -18.62 9.72
C ARG A 45 -1.55 -17.36 10.12
N LEU A 46 -1.75 -16.24 9.42
CA LEU A 46 -1.17 -14.95 9.81
C LEU A 46 -1.84 -14.37 11.06
N ARG A 47 -3.09 -14.75 11.33
CA ARG A 47 -3.88 -14.22 12.45
C ARG A 47 -3.22 -14.42 13.83
N PRO A 48 -2.77 -15.64 14.24
CA PRO A 48 -2.08 -15.80 15.51
C PRO A 48 -0.70 -15.13 15.55
N LEU A 49 -0.06 -14.92 14.41
CA LEU A 49 1.25 -14.26 14.29
C LEU A 49 1.16 -12.73 14.26
N ALA A 50 -0.04 -12.17 14.09
CA ALA A 50 -0.26 -10.73 13.93
C ALA A 50 0.34 -9.88 15.07
N PRO A 51 0.12 -10.17 16.37
CA PRO A 51 0.71 -9.37 17.44
C PRO A 51 2.24 -9.44 17.47
N ALA A 52 2.80 -10.64 17.30
CA ALA A 52 4.25 -10.83 17.28
C ALA A 52 4.89 -10.13 16.07
N GLY A 53 4.26 -10.19 14.90
CA GLY A 53 4.70 -9.50 13.69
C GLY A 53 4.69 -7.99 13.85
N ALA A 54 3.65 -7.41 14.45
CA ALA A 54 3.57 -5.97 14.71
C ALA A 54 4.65 -5.51 15.70
N VAL A 55 4.88 -6.26 16.78
CA VAL A 55 5.94 -5.96 17.75
C VAL A 55 7.31 -6.06 17.09
N ALA A 56 7.57 -7.11 16.31
CA ALA A 56 8.84 -7.27 15.58
C ALA A 56 9.08 -6.12 14.60
N ALA A 57 8.06 -5.71 13.84
CA ALA A 57 8.14 -4.56 12.95
C ALA A 57 8.46 -3.26 13.70
N ALA A 58 7.75 -2.99 14.81
CA ALA A 58 8.01 -1.83 15.65
C ALA A 58 9.43 -1.82 16.23
N LEU A 59 9.93 -2.98 16.67
CA LEU A 59 11.30 -3.12 17.18
C LEU A 59 12.33 -2.87 16.07
N LEU A 60 12.13 -3.39 14.85
CA LEU A 60 13.02 -3.12 13.72
C LEU A 60 13.04 -1.63 13.35
N MET A 61 11.89 -0.96 13.39
CA MET A 61 11.78 0.48 13.17
C MET A 61 12.51 1.30 14.26
N LEU A 62 12.47 0.84 15.52
CA LEU A 62 13.26 1.47 16.60
C LEU A 62 14.75 1.18 16.45
N LEU A 63 15.13 -0.04 16.08
CA LEU A 63 16.54 -0.43 15.92
C LEU A 63 17.22 0.34 14.79
N VAL A 64 16.51 0.71 13.73
CA VAL A 64 17.10 1.49 12.63
C VAL A 64 17.53 2.89 13.06
N LEU A 65 16.97 3.43 14.14
CA LEU A 65 17.34 4.73 14.69
C LEU A 65 18.69 4.70 15.43
N VAL A 66 19.17 3.51 15.81
CA VAL A 66 20.46 3.34 16.49
C VAL A 66 21.60 3.68 15.51
N PRO A 67 22.51 4.62 15.88
CA PRO A 67 23.57 5.12 14.98
C PRO A 67 24.47 4.06 14.37
N GLN A 68 24.71 2.96 15.08
CA GLN A 68 25.60 1.89 14.66
C GLN A 68 24.95 0.89 13.70
N LEU A 69 23.60 0.85 13.65
CA LEU A 69 22.83 -0.12 12.87
C LEU A 69 22.19 0.51 11.64
N GLY A 70 21.66 1.72 11.80
CA GLY A 70 20.94 2.41 10.72
C GLY A 70 21.84 3.28 9.85
N VAL A 71 21.64 3.21 8.54
CA VAL A 71 22.29 4.08 7.55
C VAL A 71 21.54 5.39 7.42
N THR A 72 22.27 6.51 7.39
CA THR A 72 21.69 7.84 7.16
C THR A 72 21.80 8.20 5.69
N VAL A 73 20.66 8.42 5.04
CA VAL A 73 20.56 8.88 3.65
C VAL A 73 19.70 10.14 3.64
N ASN A 74 20.16 11.20 3.00
CA ASN A 74 19.47 12.49 2.90
C ASN A 74 18.99 13.04 4.27
N GLY A 75 19.82 12.85 5.32
CA GLY A 75 19.52 13.33 6.68
C GLY A 75 18.43 12.54 7.45
N ALA A 76 17.97 11.43 6.90
CA ALA A 76 17.03 10.52 7.55
C ALA A 76 17.65 9.13 7.77
N ARG A 77 17.39 8.53 8.92
CA ARG A 77 17.87 7.19 9.25
C ARG A 77 16.69 6.23 9.21
N ARG A 78 16.55 5.50 8.08
CA ARG A 78 15.39 4.66 7.77
C ARG A 78 15.77 3.28 7.25
N TRP A 79 17.06 3.06 6.97
CA TRP A 79 17.54 1.87 6.26
C TRP A 79 18.62 1.15 7.06
N PHE A 80 18.62 -0.16 6.99
CA PHE A 80 19.76 -0.98 7.32
C PHE A 80 20.59 -1.25 6.07
N ASP A 81 21.89 -1.36 6.22
CA ASP A 81 22.74 -1.87 5.16
C ASP A 81 22.59 -3.40 5.06
N ALA A 82 22.12 -3.87 3.92
CA ALA A 82 21.99 -5.30 3.61
C ALA A 82 23.15 -5.79 2.70
N GLY A 83 24.26 -5.07 2.66
CA GLY A 83 25.44 -5.42 1.90
C GLY A 83 25.19 -5.54 0.39
N PRO A 84 25.45 -6.72 -0.21
CA PRO A 84 25.23 -6.91 -1.66
C PRO A 84 23.81 -6.68 -2.13
N LEU A 85 22.82 -6.82 -1.24
CA LEU A 85 21.39 -6.60 -1.53
C LEU A 85 20.99 -5.12 -1.52
N GLY A 86 21.89 -4.23 -1.09
CA GLY A 86 21.61 -2.80 -0.95
C GLY A 86 21.03 -2.47 0.41
N THR A 87 19.99 -1.65 0.46
CA THR A 87 19.37 -1.19 1.70
C THR A 87 18.06 -1.92 1.98
N PHE A 88 17.80 -2.19 3.26
CA PHE A 88 16.56 -2.76 3.78
C PHE A 88 15.84 -1.70 4.61
N GLN A 89 14.58 -1.41 4.28
CA GLN A 89 13.74 -0.46 5.01
C GLN A 89 12.71 -1.19 5.88
N PRO A 90 12.82 -1.11 7.22
CA PRO A 90 11.89 -1.80 8.13
C PRO A 90 10.43 -1.37 7.99
N SER A 91 10.18 -0.09 7.75
CA SER A 91 8.82 0.44 7.60
C SER A 91 8.07 -0.15 6.39
N GLU A 92 8.78 -0.62 5.35
CA GLU A 92 8.18 -1.35 4.24
C GLU A 92 7.55 -2.67 4.71
N LEU A 93 8.32 -3.47 5.47
CA LEU A 93 7.80 -4.68 6.10
C LEU A 93 6.72 -4.36 7.13
N GLY A 94 6.88 -3.23 7.84
CA GLY A 94 5.93 -2.69 8.81
C GLY A 94 4.55 -2.49 8.21
N LYS A 95 4.42 -2.01 6.98
CA LYS A 95 3.11 -1.83 6.31
C LYS A 95 2.32 -3.14 6.27
N LEU A 96 2.96 -4.25 5.87
CA LEU A 96 2.29 -5.55 5.84
C LEU A 96 1.99 -6.07 7.26
N ALA A 97 2.95 -5.97 8.18
CA ALA A 97 2.78 -6.44 9.56
C ALA A 97 1.65 -5.70 10.28
N PHE A 98 1.59 -4.37 10.15
CA PHE A 98 0.51 -3.57 10.74
C PHE A 98 -0.82 -3.75 10.02
N ALA A 99 -0.85 -3.99 8.70
CA ALA A 99 -2.07 -4.35 7.99
C ALA A 99 -2.66 -5.68 8.52
N VAL A 100 -1.82 -6.69 8.73
CA VAL A 100 -2.23 -7.98 9.34
C VAL A 100 -2.71 -7.77 10.77
N TYR A 101 -1.98 -6.98 11.56
CA TYR A 101 -2.31 -6.73 12.96
C TYR A 101 -3.63 -5.97 13.12
N ILE A 102 -3.83 -4.90 12.36
CA ILE A 102 -5.05 -4.10 12.49
C ILE A 102 -6.29 -4.87 12.01
N ALA A 103 -6.16 -5.69 10.96
CA ALA A 103 -7.24 -6.58 10.53
C ALA A 103 -7.59 -7.63 11.61
N HIS A 104 -6.59 -8.23 12.25
CA HIS A 104 -6.78 -9.12 13.40
C HIS A 104 -7.46 -8.42 14.57
N TRP A 105 -6.98 -7.22 14.93
CA TRP A 105 -7.49 -6.46 16.06
C TRP A 105 -8.96 -6.06 15.86
N ILE A 106 -9.31 -5.59 14.65
CA ILE A 106 -10.70 -5.22 14.29
C ILE A 106 -11.62 -6.44 14.31
N ASP A 107 -11.18 -7.58 13.78
CA ASP A 107 -11.95 -8.81 13.82
C ASP A 107 -12.27 -9.24 15.26
N LYS A 108 -11.27 -9.15 16.16
CA LYS A 108 -11.44 -9.45 17.59
C LYS A 108 -12.43 -8.51 18.29
N HIS A 109 -12.50 -7.23 17.89
CA HIS A 109 -13.34 -6.20 18.52
C HIS A 109 -14.62 -5.90 17.71
N SER A 110 -14.96 -6.75 16.76
CA SER A 110 -16.05 -6.51 15.79
C SER A 110 -17.44 -6.35 16.43
N SER A 111 -17.69 -6.93 17.61
CA SER A 111 -18.96 -6.81 18.34
C SER A 111 -19.23 -5.39 18.86
N TYR A 112 -18.21 -4.60 19.13
CA TYR A 112 -18.33 -3.20 19.62
C TYR A 112 -17.59 -2.19 18.75
N ILE A 113 -17.41 -2.47 17.45
CA ILE A 113 -16.64 -1.63 16.52
C ILE A 113 -17.14 -0.17 16.48
N GLY A 114 -18.42 0.06 16.77
CA GLY A 114 -19.02 1.39 16.86
C GLY A 114 -18.88 2.10 18.21
N ASP A 115 -18.24 1.45 19.22
CA ASP A 115 -18.04 2.08 20.53
C ASP A 115 -16.81 3.00 20.50
N PHE A 116 -17.01 4.24 20.96
CA PHE A 116 -15.95 5.26 20.92
C PHE A 116 -14.80 4.92 21.87
N GLN A 117 -15.12 4.56 23.14
CA GLN A 117 -14.09 4.34 24.16
C GLN A 117 -13.44 2.98 24.03
N LYS A 118 -14.22 1.92 23.74
CA LYS A 118 -13.74 0.54 23.72
C LYS A 118 -13.00 0.18 22.44
N THR A 119 -13.33 0.85 21.32
CA THR A 119 -12.73 0.51 20.03
C THR A 119 -12.02 1.69 19.38
N PHE A 120 -12.67 2.84 19.24
CA PHE A 120 -12.06 3.95 18.51
C PHE A 120 -10.82 4.53 19.23
N VAL A 121 -10.89 4.75 20.53
CA VAL A 121 -9.76 5.31 21.31
C VAL A 121 -8.53 4.38 21.27
N PRO A 122 -8.60 3.07 21.55
CA PRO A 122 -7.46 2.17 21.42
C PRO A 122 -6.95 2.06 19.98
N PHE A 123 -7.83 2.07 18.98
CA PHE A 123 -7.48 2.10 17.57
C PHE A 123 -6.66 3.35 17.21
N ALA A 124 -7.13 4.52 17.61
CA ALA A 124 -6.43 5.79 17.38
C ALA A 124 -5.08 5.83 18.12
N ALA A 125 -5.01 5.29 19.34
CA ALA A 125 -3.76 5.20 20.10
C ALA A 125 -2.74 4.29 19.41
N MET A 126 -3.15 3.14 18.87
CA MET A 126 -2.27 2.26 18.09
C MET A 126 -1.73 2.97 16.85
N LEU A 127 -2.61 3.63 16.09
CA LEU A 127 -2.20 4.40 14.93
C LEU A 127 -1.23 5.52 15.33
N ALA A 128 -1.53 6.28 16.39
CA ALA A 128 -0.65 7.32 16.90
C ALA A 128 0.73 6.78 17.28
N GLY A 129 0.81 5.61 17.90
CA GLY A 129 2.07 4.94 18.22
C GLY A 129 2.88 4.61 16.97
N VAL A 130 2.26 4.05 15.92
CA VAL A 130 2.92 3.75 14.65
C VAL A 130 3.37 5.03 13.95
N LEU A 131 2.52 6.07 13.94
CA LEU A 131 2.89 7.36 13.36
C LEU A 131 4.05 8.02 14.10
N ALA A 132 4.09 7.90 15.44
CA ALA A 132 5.21 8.41 16.23
C ALA A 132 6.54 7.75 15.84
N LEU A 133 6.57 6.42 15.62
CA LEU A 133 7.75 5.71 15.13
C LEU A 133 8.19 6.23 13.77
N LEU A 134 7.28 6.38 12.82
CA LEU A 134 7.55 6.91 11.48
C LEU A 134 8.02 8.37 11.51
N MET A 135 7.50 9.18 12.45
CA MET A 135 7.97 10.55 12.63
C MET A 135 9.40 10.61 13.18
N LEU A 136 9.80 9.68 14.06
CA LEU A 136 11.19 9.55 14.50
C LEU A 136 12.13 9.18 13.34
N GLU A 137 11.67 8.36 12.39
CA GLU A 137 12.37 8.06 11.14
C GLU A 137 12.32 9.23 10.12
N ARG A 138 11.57 10.30 10.40
CA ARG A 138 11.27 11.43 9.50
C ARG A 138 10.55 11.00 8.21
N ASP A 139 9.75 9.92 8.27
CA ASP A 139 9.06 9.32 7.13
C ASP A 139 7.57 9.73 7.06
N LEU A 140 7.34 10.91 6.48
CA LEU A 140 5.98 11.42 6.27
C LEU A 140 5.21 10.63 5.21
N GLY A 141 5.89 10.20 4.15
CA GLY A 141 5.25 9.47 3.06
C GLY A 141 4.62 8.17 3.55
N THR A 142 5.40 7.32 4.20
CA THR A 142 4.90 6.07 4.80
C THR A 142 3.87 6.32 5.89
N SER A 143 3.97 7.44 6.63
CA SER A 143 2.96 7.82 7.64
C SER A 143 1.57 8.01 7.03
N VAL A 144 1.47 8.72 5.92
CA VAL A 144 0.20 8.97 5.23
C VAL A 144 -0.38 7.65 4.67
N VAL A 145 0.47 6.78 4.13
CA VAL A 145 0.08 5.43 3.68
C VAL A 145 -0.43 4.59 4.85
N MET A 146 0.23 4.64 6.01
CA MET A 146 -0.18 3.90 7.20
C MET A 146 -1.55 4.34 7.71
N VAL A 147 -1.84 5.65 7.67
CA VAL A 147 -3.19 6.17 7.97
C VAL A 147 -4.22 5.55 7.03
N ALA A 148 -3.95 5.49 5.72
CA ALA A 148 -4.87 4.89 4.75
C ALA A 148 -5.10 3.39 5.03
N ILE A 149 -4.05 2.63 5.38
CA ILE A 149 -4.14 1.21 5.79
C ILE A 149 -5.09 1.05 6.98
N PHE A 150 -4.88 1.83 8.05
CA PHE A 150 -5.67 1.74 9.27
C PHE A 150 -7.13 2.16 9.05
N VAL A 151 -7.35 3.29 8.37
CA VAL A 151 -8.70 3.80 8.08
C VAL A 151 -9.48 2.82 7.21
N SER A 152 -8.87 2.24 6.19
CA SER A 152 -9.53 1.27 5.31
C SER A 152 -9.91 -0.02 6.05
N ALA A 153 -9.03 -0.53 6.93
CA ALA A 153 -9.33 -1.68 7.77
C ALA A 153 -10.51 -1.39 8.72
N TYR A 154 -10.49 -0.22 9.39
CA TYR A 154 -11.54 0.19 10.30
C TYR A 154 -12.90 0.33 9.59
N TRP A 155 -12.90 0.92 8.39
CA TRP A 155 -14.11 1.05 7.58
C TRP A 155 -14.62 -0.30 7.10
N ALA A 156 -13.76 -1.13 6.56
CA ALA A 156 -14.12 -2.48 6.09
C ALA A 156 -14.65 -3.37 7.23
N GLY A 157 -14.18 -3.14 8.47
CA GLY A 157 -14.69 -3.80 9.67
C GLY A 157 -16.05 -3.30 10.16
N GLY A 158 -16.64 -2.27 9.54
CA GLY A 158 -17.92 -1.67 9.93
C GLY A 158 -17.80 -0.50 10.91
N GLY A 159 -16.64 0.15 10.97
CA GLY A 159 -16.41 1.35 11.78
C GLY A 159 -17.33 2.52 11.40
N ARG A 160 -17.67 3.36 12.37
CA ARG A 160 -18.56 4.51 12.13
C ARG A 160 -17.85 5.62 11.37
N VAL A 161 -18.47 6.17 10.33
CA VAL A 161 -17.94 7.27 9.50
C VAL A 161 -17.54 8.49 10.36
N ARG A 162 -18.32 8.83 11.37
CA ARG A 162 -18.00 9.94 12.28
C ARG A 162 -16.64 9.80 12.98
N HIS A 163 -16.24 8.57 13.34
CA HIS A 163 -14.92 8.30 13.95
C HIS A 163 -13.80 8.53 12.94
N MET A 164 -14.01 8.12 11.68
CA MET A 164 -13.04 8.36 10.61
C MET A 164 -12.89 9.85 10.30
N VAL A 165 -14.01 10.59 10.25
CA VAL A 165 -13.96 12.07 10.08
C VAL A 165 -13.19 12.73 11.22
N LEU A 166 -13.47 12.37 12.47
CA LEU A 166 -12.72 12.87 13.62
C LEU A 166 -11.23 12.56 13.55
N LEU A 167 -10.90 11.33 13.16
CA LEU A 167 -9.50 10.90 13.00
C LEU A 167 -8.79 11.71 11.91
N VAL A 168 -9.40 11.80 10.72
CA VAL A 168 -8.81 12.56 9.60
C VAL A 168 -8.67 14.03 9.93
N ALA A 169 -9.65 14.63 10.62
CA ALA A 169 -9.57 16.02 11.08
C ALA A 169 -8.44 16.21 12.10
N ALA A 170 -8.31 15.31 13.09
CA ALA A 170 -7.23 15.37 14.08
C ALA A 170 -5.85 15.21 13.44
N LEU A 171 -5.71 14.27 12.50
CA LEU A 171 -4.46 14.05 11.75
C LEU A 171 -4.14 15.22 10.82
N GLY A 172 -5.15 15.81 10.17
CA GLY A 172 -4.99 17.01 9.35
C GLY A 172 -4.49 18.21 10.16
N LEU A 173 -5.08 18.45 11.33
CA LEU A 173 -4.61 19.49 12.27
C LEU A 173 -3.17 19.20 12.74
N GLY A 174 -2.87 17.94 13.09
CA GLY A 174 -1.52 17.52 13.46
C GLY A 174 -0.51 17.72 12.33
N PHE A 175 -0.88 17.40 11.09
CA PHE A 175 -0.03 17.63 9.93
C PHE A 175 0.26 19.11 9.68
N VAL A 176 -0.76 19.97 9.77
CA VAL A 176 -0.59 21.42 9.68
C VAL A 176 0.34 21.92 10.78
N ALA A 177 0.10 21.53 12.03
CA ALA A 177 0.94 21.94 13.15
C ALA A 177 2.41 21.52 12.95
N LEU A 178 2.65 20.27 12.57
CA LEU A 178 3.99 19.74 12.29
C LEU A 178 4.67 20.43 11.08
N THR A 179 3.90 20.87 10.09
CA THR A 179 4.42 21.60 8.94
C THR A 179 4.85 23.00 9.32
N LEU A 180 4.07 23.68 10.16
CA LEU A 180 4.41 25.02 10.63
C LEU A 180 5.64 25.05 11.58
N LEU A 181 5.93 23.94 12.25
CA LEU A 181 7.06 23.83 13.18
C LEU A 181 8.41 23.56 12.49
N GLU A 182 8.41 23.05 11.25
CA GLU A 182 9.65 22.68 10.57
C GLU A 182 9.84 23.42 9.23
N SER A 183 10.90 24.22 9.12
CA SER A 183 11.23 25.01 7.94
C SER A 183 11.36 24.18 6.65
N TYR A 184 11.88 22.96 6.74
CA TYR A 184 11.99 22.04 5.59
C TYR A 184 10.64 21.62 5.03
N ARG A 185 9.63 21.38 5.88
CA ARG A 185 8.29 21.00 5.44
C ARG A 185 7.57 22.20 4.83
N MET A 186 7.79 23.38 5.42
CA MET A 186 7.25 24.62 4.87
C MET A 186 7.83 24.93 3.48
N ALA A 187 9.13 24.71 3.28
CA ALA A 187 9.78 24.87 1.97
C ALA A 187 9.16 23.95 0.90
N ARG A 188 8.84 22.69 1.25
CA ARG A 188 8.13 21.78 0.35
C ARG A 188 6.72 22.25 0.01
N LEU A 189 6.00 22.80 0.97
CA LEU A 189 4.66 23.33 0.75
C LEU A 189 4.69 24.59 -0.14
N THR A 190 5.63 25.49 0.08
CA THR A 190 5.81 26.68 -0.78
C THR A 190 6.24 26.31 -2.19
N ALA A 191 7.13 25.34 -2.34
CA ALA A 191 7.53 24.82 -3.64
C ALA A 191 6.36 24.14 -4.40
N PHE A 192 5.47 23.48 -3.69
CA PHE A 192 4.25 22.91 -4.27
C PHE A 192 3.28 23.99 -4.77
N LEU A 193 3.05 25.04 -3.96
CA LEU A 193 2.12 26.11 -4.32
C LEU A 193 2.62 26.99 -5.47
N ASN A 194 3.93 27.22 -5.55
CA ASN A 194 4.55 28.00 -6.61
C ASN A 194 5.95 27.45 -6.95
N PRO A 195 6.05 26.37 -7.74
CA PRO A 195 7.34 25.76 -8.09
C PRO A 195 8.23 26.68 -8.93
N LEU A 196 7.64 27.63 -9.65
CA LEU A 196 8.36 28.59 -10.49
C LEU A 196 8.92 29.80 -9.70
N ALA A 197 8.62 29.94 -8.41
CA ALA A 197 9.21 31.00 -7.60
C ALA A 197 10.71 30.75 -7.34
N ASP A 198 11.14 29.49 -7.25
CA ASP A 198 12.53 29.09 -7.11
C ASP A 198 12.79 27.83 -7.96
N PRO A 199 12.82 27.96 -9.29
CA PRO A 199 12.86 26.80 -10.21
C PRO A 199 14.20 26.09 -10.24
N LEU A 200 15.27 26.66 -9.67
CA LEU A 200 16.59 26.06 -9.55
C LEU A 200 16.92 25.57 -8.13
N GLY A 201 16.09 25.92 -7.15
CA GLY A 201 16.22 25.49 -5.76
C GLY A 201 15.09 24.57 -5.32
N THR A 202 14.23 25.06 -4.41
CA THR A 202 13.18 24.23 -3.79
C THR A 202 12.12 23.71 -4.76
N GLY A 203 11.83 24.44 -5.87
CA GLY A 203 10.90 24.03 -6.91
C GLY A 203 11.51 23.18 -8.03
N PHE A 204 12.83 22.94 -8.02
CA PHE A 204 13.54 22.27 -9.11
C PHE A 204 12.95 20.90 -9.45
N GLN A 205 12.76 20.07 -8.45
CA GLN A 205 12.28 18.69 -8.60
C GLN A 205 10.84 18.64 -9.19
N ALA A 206 9.95 19.51 -8.72
CA ALA A 206 8.59 19.61 -9.25
C ALA A 206 8.58 20.14 -10.69
N THR A 207 9.41 21.14 -10.99
CA THR A 207 9.49 21.76 -12.32
C THR A 207 10.02 20.76 -13.36
N GLN A 208 11.11 20.03 -13.05
CA GLN A 208 11.66 19.00 -13.95
C GLN A 208 10.70 17.84 -14.16
N SER A 209 9.98 17.44 -13.11
CA SER A 209 8.95 16.42 -13.22
C SER A 209 7.84 16.80 -14.23
N ILE A 210 7.37 18.05 -14.18
CA ILE A 210 6.36 18.56 -15.12
C ILE A 210 6.93 18.65 -16.53
N TYR A 211 8.19 19.09 -16.70
CA TYR A 211 8.85 19.15 -18.00
C TYR A 211 8.99 17.76 -18.62
N GLY A 212 9.42 16.75 -17.85
CA GLY A 212 9.47 15.36 -18.30
C GLY A 212 8.11 14.86 -18.81
N LEU A 213 7.04 15.08 -18.02
CA LEU A 213 5.68 14.68 -18.43
C LEU A 213 5.23 15.43 -19.72
N ALA A 214 5.52 16.73 -19.82
CA ALA A 214 5.11 17.55 -20.96
C ALA A 214 5.86 17.16 -22.24
N SER A 215 7.16 16.86 -22.15
CA SER A 215 7.99 16.45 -23.29
C SER A 215 7.55 15.11 -23.90
N GLY A 216 6.92 14.25 -23.10
CA GLY A 216 6.43 12.95 -23.56
C GLY A 216 5.24 13.04 -24.53
N GLY A 217 4.45 14.13 -24.53
CA GLY A 217 3.30 14.28 -25.41
C GLY A 217 2.33 13.08 -25.37
N TRP A 218 1.80 12.67 -26.52
CA TRP A 218 0.85 11.56 -26.59
C TRP A 218 1.49 10.16 -26.49
N PHE A 219 2.62 9.94 -27.18
CA PHE A 219 3.22 8.61 -27.36
C PHE A 219 4.61 8.46 -26.77
N GLY A 220 5.15 9.52 -26.18
CA GLY A 220 6.47 9.56 -25.59
C GLY A 220 7.60 9.74 -26.60
N VAL A 221 8.79 10.03 -26.07
CA VAL A 221 10.03 10.15 -26.86
C VAL A 221 10.65 8.79 -27.20
N GLY A 222 10.08 7.71 -26.68
CA GLY A 222 10.57 6.34 -26.84
C GLY A 222 11.28 5.81 -25.58
N ILE A 223 11.19 4.50 -25.37
CA ILE A 223 11.80 3.83 -24.23
C ILE A 223 13.33 3.99 -24.30
N GLY A 224 13.93 4.47 -23.21
CA GLY A 224 15.37 4.70 -23.13
C GLY A 224 15.81 6.10 -23.60
N HIS A 225 14.93 6.95 -24.13
CA HIS A 225 15.27 8.26 -24.69
C HIS A 225 14.90 9.45 -23.78
N SER A 226 14.51 9.21 -22.54
CA SER A 226 14.29 10.29 -21.57
C SER A 226 15.56 11.14 -21.38
N ILE A 227 15.40 12.46 -21.31
CA ILE A 227 16.47 13.43 -21.02
C ILE A 227 16.56 13.65 -19.51
N GLU A 228 15.44 13.65 -18.81
CA GLU A 228 15.34 13.93 -17.37
C GLU A 228 16.14 12.94 -16.51
N LYS A 229 16.36 11.72 -16.97
CA LYS A 229 17.15 10.69 -16.26
C LYS A 229 18.65 10.98 -16.22
N TYR A 230 19.16 11.89 -17.02
CA TYR A 230 20.60 12.25 -17.08
C TYR A 230 21.01 13.28 -16.02
N GLY A 231 20.36 13.27 -14.87
CA GLY A 231 20.67 14.11 -13.71
C GLY A 231 19.87 15.38 -13.60
N TRP A 232 18.97 15.64 -14.56
CA TRP A 232 18.04 16.77 -14.48
C TRP A 232 16.96 16.56 -13.42
N LEU A 233 16.39 15.35 -13.33
CA LEU A 233 15.39 15.03 -12.33
C LEU A 233 16.02 14.24 -11.18
N PRO A 234 16.18 14.81 -9.96
CA PRO A 234 16.61 14.07 -8.79
C PRO A 234 15.63 12.95 -8.44
N GLU A 235 16.17 11.81 -7.94
CA GLU A 235 15.37 10.63 -7.56
C GLU A 235 14.47 10.08 -8.70
N ALA A 236 14.92 10.24 -9.96
CA ALA A 236 14.18 9.82 -11.15
C ALA A 236 13.85 8.32 -11.16
N HIS A 237 14.70 7.48 -10.55
CA HIS A 237 14.53 6.02 -10.51
C HIS A 237 13.74 5.52 -9.28
N THR A 238 13.51 6.37 -8.30
CA THR A 238 12.76 6.07 -7.06
C THR A 238 11.40 6.77 -7.08
N ASP A 239 11.33 7.98 -6.56
CA ASP A 239 10.07 8.67 -6.26
C ASP A 239 9.45 9.35 -7.50
N PHE A 240 10.25 9.66 -8.52
CA PHE A 240 9.81 10.35 -9.74
C PHE A 240 9.82 9.46 -11.00
N ILE A 241 9.85 8.14 -10.83
CA ILE A 241 9.87 7.22 -11.98
C ILE A 241 8.67 7.40 -12.91
N PHE A 242 7.51 7.84 -12.40
CA PHE A 242 6.33 8.10 -13.20
C PHE A 242 6.54 9.26 -14.18
N ALA A 243 7.39 10.25 -13.87
CA ALA A 243 7.78 11.29 -14.80
C ALA A 243 8.59 10.73 -15.99
N ILE A 244 9.56 9.85 -15.69
CA ILE A 244 10.35 9.16 -16.73
C ILE A 244 9.45 8.26 -17.59
N VAL A 245 8.50 7.55 -16.97
CA VAL A 245 7.50 6.77 -17.70
C VAL A 245 6.69 7.69 -18.64
N GLY A 246 6.26 8.84 -18.13
CA GLY A 246 5.49 9.80 -18.91
C GLY A 246 6.29 10.39 -20.07
N GLU A 247 7.57 10.72 -19.85
CA GLU A 247 8.45 11.19 -20.91
C GLU A 247 8.68 10.10 -21.96
N GLU A 248 8.98 8.87 -21.57
CA GLU A 248 9.30 7.78 -22.49
C GLU A 248 8.09 7.18 -23.22
N THR A 249 6.91 7.13 -22.59
CA THR A 249 5.71 6.45 -23.14
C THR A 249 4.52 7.38 -23.38
N GLY A 250 4.64 8.64 -23.01
CA GLY A 250 3.62 9.66 -23.19
C GLY A 250 2.34 9.45 -22.38
N LEU A 251 1.30 10.19 -22.75
CA LEU A 251 -0.01 10.12 -22.11
C LEU A 251 -0.64 8.74 -22.23
N VAL A 252 -0.43 8.03 -23.34
CA VAL A 252 -0.97 6.68 -23.54
C VAL A 252 -0.39 5.71 -22.52
N GLY A 253 0.95 5.70 -22.32
CA GLY A 253 1.60 4.82 -21.36
C GLY A 253 1.21 5.11 -19.91
N THR A 254 1.20 6.39 -19.52
CA THR A 254 0.77 6.79 -18.16
C THR A 254 -0.69 6.43 -17.89
N THR A 255 -1.58 6.63 -18.86
CA THR A 255 -3.00 6.25 -18.75
C THR A 255 -3.15 4.75 -18.58
N LEU A 256 -2.42 3.91 -19.33
CA LEU A 256 -2.45 2.46 -19.18
C LEU A 256 -2.00 2.02 -17.78
N ILE A 257 -0.99 2.65 -17.21
CA ILE A 257 -0.55 2.36 -15.82
C ILE A 257 -1.64 2.76 -14.82
N MET A 258 -2.26 3.94 -14.97
CA MET A 258 -3.36 4.38 -14.12
C MET A 258 -4.56 3.40 -14.18
N LEU A 259 -4.92 2.95 -15.37
CA LEU A 259 -5.98 1.95 -15.57
C LEU A 259 -5.59 0.60 -14.97
N GLY A 260 -4.32 0.21 -15.03
CA GLY A 260 -3.80 -0.99 -14.36
C GLY A 260 -3.98 -0.94 -12.85
N PHE A 261 -3.63 0.17 -12.21
CA PHE A 261 -3.85 0.37 -10.77
C PHE A 261 -5.34 0.46 -10.41
N LEU A 262 -6.16 1.10 -11.24
CA LEU A 262 -7.61 1.12 -11.07
C LEU A 262 -8.19 -0.30 -11.14
N PHE A 263 -7.79 -1.09 -12.14
CA PHE A 263 -8.20 -2.49 -12.27
C PHE A 263 -7.78 -3.31 -11.05
N PHE A 264 -6.53 -3.18 -10.59
CA PHE A 264 -6.04 -3.83 -9.38
C PHE A 264 -6.90 -3.46 -8.17
N THR A 265 -7.18 -2.18 -7.97
CA THR A 265 -8.00 -1.66 -6.87
C THR A 265 -9.40 -2.26 -6.87
N LEU A 266 -10.07 -2.26 -8.03
CA LEU A 266 -11.41 -2.83 -8.18
C LEU A 266 -11.41 -4.35 -7.89
N ARG A 267 -10.40 -5.07 -8.35
CA ARG A 267 -10.27 -6.52 -8.09
C ARG A 267 -9.94 -6.81 -6.63
N GLY A 268 -9.09 -6.00 -6.02
CA GLY A 268 -8.72 -6.12 -4.60
C GLY A 268 -9.90 -5.87 -3.67
N TYR A 269 -10.68 -4.81 -3.90
CA TYR A 269 -11.91 -4.59 -3.11
C TYR A 269 -12.97 -5.65 -3.36
N ARG A 270 -13.08 -6.19 -4.58
CA ARG A 270 -13.95 -7.36 -4.81
C ARG A 270 -13.50 -8.59 -4.01
N ALA A 271 -12.19 -8.81 -3.87
CA ALA A 271 -11.65 -9.87 -3.02
C ALA A 271 -12.01 -9.64 -1.55
N SER A 272 -11.88 -8.40 -1.05
CA SER A 272 -12.32 -8.01 0.29
C SER A 272 -13.80 -8.32 0.52
N LEU A 273 -14.68 -7.84 -0.35
CA LEU A 273 -16.14 -8.03 -0.22
C LEU A 273 -16.58 -9.51 -0.30
N ARG A 274 -15.76 -10.38 -0.91
CA ARG A 274 -16.04 -11.81 -1.05
C ARG A 274 -15.30 -12.66 -0.02
N ALA A 275 -14.46 -12.06 0.80
CA ALA A 275 -13.72 -12.78 1.83
C ALA A 275 -14.68 -13.51 2.79
N PRO A 276 -14.36 -14.76 3.18
CA PRO A 276 -15.28 -15.60 3.96
C PRO A 276 -15.38 -15.19 5.44
N ASP A 277 -14.44 -14.40 5.95
CA ASP A 277 -14.37 -13.95 7.33
C ASP A 277 -13.94 -12.48 7.45
N ARG A 278 -14.21 -11.88 8.61
CA ARG A 278 -13.94 -10.45 8.87
C ARG A 278 -12.46 -10.10 8.83
N PHE A 279 -11.60 -11.01 9.26
CA PHE A 279 -10.15 -10.82 9.17
C PHE A 279 -9.71 -10.68 7.72
N GLY A 280 -10.18 -11.57 6.83
CA GLY A 280 -9.91 -11.49 5.40
C GLY A 280 -10.48 -10.23 4.75
N VAL A 281 -11.68 -9.79 5.16
CA VAL A 281 -12.28 -8.52 4.69
C VAL A 281 -11.36 -7.33 5.01
N GLY A 282 -10.97 -7.19 6.28
CA GLY A 282 -10.11 -6.10 6.73
C GLY A 282 -8.73 -6.14 6.10
N LEU A 283 -8.11 -7.32 6.04
CA LEU A 283 -6.76 -7.50 5.49
C LEU A 283 -6.71 -7.22 3.98
N ALA A 284 -7.68 -7.72 3.21
CA ALA A 284 -7.76 -7.47 1.78
C ALA A 284 -8.03 -5.98 1.48
N ALA A 285 -8.90 -5.32 2.26
CA ALA A 285 -9.13 -3.88 2.16
C ALA A 285 -7.85 -3.08 2.44
N SER A 286 -7.12 -3.41 3.52
CA SER A 286 -5.87 -2.75 3.90
C SER A 286 -4.80 -2.87 2.81
N ILE A 287 -4.54 -4.07 2.30
CA ILE A 287 -3.54 -4.31 1.26
C ILE A 287 -3.92 -3.58 -0.03
N THR A 288 -5.20 -3.65 -0.43
CA THR A 288 -5.68 -2.97 -1.64
C THR A 288 -5.53 -1.47 -1.53
N THR A 289 -5.96 -0.89 -0.40
CA THR A 289 -5.84 0.55 -0.13
C THR A 289 -4.38 0.97 -0.11
N TRP A 290 -3.52 0.22 0.57
CA TRP A 290 -2.09 0.51 0.62
C TRP A 290 -1.51 0.69 -0.79
N ILE A 291 -1.60 -0.33 -1.64
CA ILE A 291 -1.00 -0.32 -2.98
C ILE A 291 -1.64 0.75 -3.87
N ALA A 292 -2.97 0.88 -3.84
CA ALA A 292 -3.68 1.88 -4.61
C ALA A 292 -3.35 3.31 -4.17
N PHE A 293 -3.23 3.53 -2.88
CA PHE A 293 -2.97 4.85 -2.31
C PHE A 293 -1.52 5.29 -2.52
N GLU A 294 -0.55 4.38 -2.41
CA GLU A 294 0.85 4.67 -2.79
C GLU A 294 0.96 5.08 -4.26
N ALA A 295 0.32 4.32 -5.15
CA ALA A 295 0.30 4.66 -6.57
C ALA A 295 -0.33 6.04 -6.81
N LEU A 296 -1.48 6.31 -6.18
CA LEU A 296 -2.16 7.60 -6.28
C LEU A 296 -1.29 8.75 -5.75
N LEU A 297 -0.67 8.58 -4.58
CA LEU A 297 0.23 9.58 -4.00
C LEU A 297 1.42 9.87 -4.90
N ASN A 298 2.08 8.83 -5.42
CA ASN A 298 3.22 9.01 -6.32
C ASN A 298 2.80 9.77 -7.59
N MET A 299 1.74 9.33 -8.27
CA MET A 299 1.26 10.00 -9.48
C MET A 299 0.85 11.45 -9.20
N ALA A 300 0.16 11.72 -8.08
CA ALA A 300 -0.27 13.07 -7.69
C ALA A 300 0.93 13.98 -7.34
N THR A 301 1.97 13.42 -6.73
CA THR A 301 3.22 14.14 -6.44
C THR A 301 3.97 14.49 -7.73
N VAL A 302 4.12 13.54 -8.65
CA VAL A 302 4.82 13.71 -9.93
C VAL A 302 4.11 14.72 -10.84
N THR A 303 2.78 14.76 -10.80
CA THR A 303 1.98 15.76 -11.53
C THR A 303 1.85 17.09 -10.80
N ASN A 304 2.55 17.28 -9.68
CA ASN A 304 2.43 18.45 -8.80
C ASN A 304 0.99 18.77 -8.38
N THR A 305 0.14 17.74 -8.22
CA THR A 305 -1.22 17.84 -7.66
C THR A 305 -1.20 17.77 -6.14
N LEU A 306 -0.16 17.12 -5.57
CA LEU A 306 0.14 17.05 -4.15
C LEU A 306 1.60 17.42 -3.88
N PRO A 307 1.94 17.89 -2.67
CA PRO A 307 3.33 18.13 -2.27
C PRO A 307 4.18 16.87 -2.36
N ILE A 308 5.49 17.03 -2.55
CA ILE A 308 6.44 15.92 -2.67
C ILE A 308 6.46 15.10 -1.38
N THR A 309 6.08 13.82 -1.46
CA THR A 309 5.96 12.91 -0.33
C THR A 309 7.11 11.91 -0.22
N GLY A 310 7.83 11.62 -1.31
CA GLY A 310 8.88 10.61 -1.32
C GLY A 310 8.36 9.16 -1.28
N VAL A 311 7.14 8.92 -1.76
CA VAL A 311 6.54 7.58 -1.81
C VAL A 311 6.82 6.96 -3.18
N PRO A 312 7.42 5.75 -3.23
CA PRO A 312 7.70 5.09 -4.50
C PRO A 312 6.42 4.61 -5.19
N LEU A 313 6.44 4.53 -6.54
CA LEU A 313 5.35 3.91 -7.30
C LEU A 313 5.45 2.39 -7.19
N PRO A 314 4.44 1.69 -6.62
CA PRO A 314 4.47 0.25 -6.47
C PRO A 314 4.76 -0.48 -7.79
N PHE A 315 5.60 -1.52 -7.75
CA PHE A 315 6.05 -2.33 -8.89
C PHE A 315 6.95 -1.64 -9.91
N PHE A 316 6.98 -0.32 -10.00
CA PHE A 316 7.73 0.45 -10.99
C PHE A 316 9.01 1.07 -10.45
N SER A 317 8.96 1.65 -9.25
CA SER A 317 10.11 2.32 -8.63
C SER A 317 11.20 1.36 -8.21
N TYR A 318 12.44 1.85 -8.23
CA TYR A 318 13.54 1.19 -7.55
C TYR A 318 13.30 1.24 -6.03
N GLY A 319 13.25 0.07 -5.42
CA GLY A 319 13.05 -0.09 -3.99
C GLY A 319 12.91 -1.59 -3.67
N GLY A 320 14.05 -2.23 -3.35
CA GLY A 320 14.09 -3.69 -3.21
C GLY A 320 13.10 -4.22 -2.18
N THR A 321 13.17 -3.70 -0.94
CA THR A 321 12.27 -4.09 0.15
C THR A 321 10.81 -3.75 -0.13
N ALA A 322 10.55 -2.58 -0.72
CA ALA A 322 9.20 -2.15 -1.09
C ALA A 322 8.59 -3.11 -2.11
N LEU A 323 9.34 -3.47 -3.17
CA LEU A 323 8.88 -4.41 -4.18
C LEU A 323 8.61 -5.79 -3.59
N ALA A 324 9.55 -6.34 -2.81
CA ALA A 324 9.40 -7.67 -2.22
C ALA A 324 8.20 -7.75 -1.27
N THR A 325 8.01 -6.72 -0.41
CA THR A 325 6.90 -6.68 0.54
C THR A 325 5.55 -6.46 -0.18
N THR A 326 5.53 -5.63 -1.22
CA THR A 326 4.31 -5.43 -2.03
C THR A 326 3.91 -6.72 -2.76
N LEU A 327 4.87 -7.47 -3.33
CA LEU A 327 4.60 -8.77 -3.94
C LEU A 327 4.12 -9.79 -2.91
N ALA A 328 4.70 -9.81 -1.70
CA ALA A 328 4.23 -10.64 -0.59
C ALA A 328 2.77 -10.31 -0.21
N ALA A 329 2.43 -9.03 -0.10
CA ALA A 329 1.07 -8.56 0.17
C ALA A 329 0.08 -8.98 -0.93
N VAL A 330 0.48 -8.89 -2.21
CA VAL A 330 -0.32 -9.41 -3.33
C VAL A 330 -0.53 -10.92 -3.22
N GLY A 331 0.48 -11.68 -2.77
CA GLY A 331 0.34 -13.12 -2.50
C GLY A 331 -0.76 -13.41 -1.48
N VAL A 332 -0.80 -12.65 -0.38
CA VAL A 332 -1.87 -12.75 0.64
C VAL A 332 -3.23 -12.38 0.04
N LEU A 333 -3.30 -11.30 -0.73
CA LEU A 333 -4.55 -10.86 -1.38
C LEU A 333 -5.10 -11.92 -2.36
N LEU A 334 -4.24 -12.57 -3.14
CA LEU A 334 -4.61 -13.67 -4.02
C LEU A 334 -5.14 -14.88 -3.26
N ASN A 335 -4.56 -15.21 -2.10
CA ASN A 335 -5.05 -16.27 -1.24
C ASN A 335 -6.45 -15.99 -0.71
N ILE A 336 -6.70 -14.77 -0.21
CA ILE A 336 -8.04 -14.33 0.24
C ILE A 336 -9.04 -14.41 -0.91
N ALA A 337 -8.68 -13.94 -2.11
CA ALA A 337 -9.56 -13.96 -3.28
C ALA A 337 -9.97 -15.41 -3.67
N ARG A 338 -9.05 -16.36 -3.63
CA ARG A 338 -9.33 -17.78 -3.90
C ARG A 338 -10.24 -18.40 -2.84
N SER A 339 -10.00 -18.11 -1.55
CA SER A 339 -10.82 -18.59 -0.44
C SER A 339 -12.26 -18.09 -0.52
N GLY A 340 -12.48 -16.85 -0.98
CA GLY A 340 -13.81 -16.28 -1.20
C GLY A 340 -14.59 -16.98 -2.32
N THR A 341 -13.91 -17.42 -3.38
CA THR A 341 -14.55 -18.11 -4.52
C THR A 341 -15.01 -19.52 -4.13
N GLY A 342 -14.22 -20.24 -3.33
CA GLY A 342 -14.57 -21.58 -2.84
C GLY A 342 -15.81 -21.58 -1.94
N SER A 343 -15.95 -20.56 -1.08
CA SER A 343 -17.10 -20.45 -0.17
C SER A 343 -18.42 -20.09 -0.87
N SER A 344 -18.37 -19.42 -2.00
CA SER A 344 -19.56 -19.10 -2.80
C SER A 344 -20.09 -20.33 -3.57
N LEU A 345 -19.21 -21.17 -4.06
CA LEU A 345 -19.55 -22.44 -4.72
C LEU A 345 -20.17 -23.43 -3.72
N GLY A 346 -19.55 -23.58 -2.53
CA GLY A 346 -20.10 -24.46 -1.48
C GLY A 346 -21.48 -24.01 -0.97
N ARG A 347 -21.74 -22.69 -0.86
CA ARG A 347 -23.06 -22.17 -0.49
C ARG A 347 -24.14 -22.39 -1.55
N SER A 348 -23.77 -22.33 -2.83
CA SER A 348 -24.70 -22.63 -3.92
C SER A 348 -25.05 -24.12 -3.97
N ASP A 349 -24.09 -25.01 -3.70
CA ASP A 349 -24.28 -26.44 -3.68
C ASP A 349 -25.11 -26.88 -2.45
N GLU A 350 -24.86 -26.30 -1.28
CA GLU A 350 -25.68 -26.56 -0.09
C GLU A 350 -27.12 -26.03 -0.21
N ALA A 351 -27.32 -24.89 -0.87
CA ALA A 351 -28.64 -24.34 -1.16
C ALA A 351 -29.39 -25.23 -2.16
N PHE A 352 -28.69 -25.72 -3.18
CA PHE A 352 -29.24 -26.64 -4.17
C PHE A 352 -29.56 -28.01 -3.58
N ASP A 353 -28.71 -28.52 -2.68
CA ASP A 353 -28.94 -29.78 -1.97
C ASP A 353 -30.06 -29.67 -0.92
N ARG A 354 -30.23 -28.51 -0.26
CA ARG A 354 -31.40 -28.21 0.59
C ARG A 354 -32.67 -28.19 -0.20
N TRP A 355 -32.64 -27.54 -1.36
CA TRP A 355 -33.81 -27.50 -2.28
C TRP A 355 -34.17 -28.89 -2.80
N ARG A 356 -33.21 -29.76 -3.16
CA ARG A 356 -33.41 -31.14 -3.55
C ARG A 356 -33.97 -32.00 -2.40
N ARG A 357 -33.52 -31.83 -1.19
CA ARG A 357 -34.05 -32.55 -0.01
C ARG A 357 -35.47 -32.16 0.30
N ASN A 358 -35.83 -30.89 0.22
CA ASN A 358 -37.22 -30.43 0.47
C ASN A 358 -38.22 -30.91 -0.59
N ARG A 359 -37.78 -31.22 -1.80
CA ARG A 359 -38.65 -31.83 -2.84
C ARG A 359 -38.90 -33.33 -2.66
N ARG A 360 -38.14 -34.00 -1.79
CA ARG A 360 -38.25 -35.44 -1.53
C ARG A 360 -39.08 -35.77 -0.29
N THR A 361 -39.57 -34.80 0.45
CA THR A 361 -40.53 -35.04 1.54
C THR A 361 -41.87 -35.38 0.93
N PRO A 362 -42.43 -36.57 1.18
CA PRO A 362 -43.76 -36.92 0.70
C PRO A 362 -44.78 -36.00 1.37
N VAL A 363 -45.71 -35.48 0.57
CA VAL A 363 -46.89 -34.76 1.08
C VAL A 363 -47.62 -35.74 2.03
N PRO A 364 -47.92 -35.38 3.32
CA PRO A 364 -48.65 -36.24 4.21
C PRO A 364 -50.01 -36.49 3.65
N GLY A 365 -50.30 -37.73 3.34
CA GLY A 365 -51.59 -38.16 2.80
C GLY A 365 -52.73 -37.73 3.70
N ASN A 366 -53.76 -37.22 3.06
CA ASN A 366 -55.05 -36.81 3.59
C ASN A 366 -55.62 -37.89 4.54
N ARG A 367 -55.58 -37.69 5.88
CA ARG A 367 -56.23 -38.56 6.86
C ARG A 367 -57.74 -38.44 6.64
N ARG A 368 -58.34 -39.50 6.19
CA ARG A 368 -59.82 -39.69 6.10
C ARG A 368 -60.44 -39.37 7.46
N ARG A 369 -61.46 -38.52 7.46
CA ARG A 369 -62.32 -38.27 8.62
C ARG A 369 -63.06 -39.59 9.02
N PRO A 370 -63.16 -39.93 10.31
CA PRO A 370 -64.02 -41.01 10.72
C PRO A 370 -65.53 -40.62 10.52
N SER A 371 -66.20 -41.51 9.91
CA SER A 371 -67.66 -41.42 9.77
C SER A 371 -68.33 -41.59 11.14
N VAL A 372 -69.11 -40.62 11.59
CA VAL A 372 -70.00 -40.72 12.72
C VAL A 372 -71.23 -41.55 12.23
N SER A 373 -71.36 -42.75 12.77
CA SER A 373 -72.63 -43.52 12.74
C SER A 373 -73.34 -43.37 14.08
N ARG A 374 -74.62 -43.20 13.98
CA ARG A 374 -75.65 -43.00 15.03
C ARG A 374 -75.46 -43.89 16.28
#